data_f364fe79e0228e0416de81fa0acbe8a8
#
_entry.id   f364fe79e0228e0416de81fa0acbe8a8
#
_cell.length_a   1.000
_cell.length_b   1.000
_cell.length_c   1.000
_cell.angle_alpha   90.00
_cell.angle_beta   90.00
_cell.angle_gamma   90.00
#
_symmetry.space_group_name_H-M   'P 1'
#
loop_
_entity.id
_entity.type
_entity.pdbx_description
1 polymer ?
#
loop_
_entity_poly.entity_id
_entity_poly.type
_entity_poly.pdbx_seq_one_letter_code
_entity_poly.pdbx_strand_id
1 'polypeptide(L)'
;MALLLGCSTINSVRDKEGAATDAEARNVAPEDPLARPIQVAWTSARATHCGFIFNPDQLRANFMAAEVQAGNTPEQMQKIEQAYDYTLDSVMATIKDNLGYCSKERTAAIRKDLNRYLAGDYTPSAGAGR
;
A
#
# COMPACT_ATOMS: atom_id res chain seq x y z
N MET A 1 -21.75 -21.40 -15.77
CA MET A 1 -20.76 -20.73 -16.63
C MET A 1 -20.58 -19.28 -16.27
N ALA A 2 -21.64 -18.51 -16.29
CA ALA A 2 -21.54 -17.08 -15.99
C ALA A 2 -20.99 -16.82 -14.60
N LEU A 3 -21.28 -17.70 -13.66
CA LEU A 3 -20.80 -17.54 -12.28
C LEU A 3 -19.30 -17.57 -12.20
N LEU A 4 -18.69 -18.45 -12.99
CA LEU A 4 -17.23 -18.57 -12.96
C LEU A 4 -16.58 -17.30 -13.48
N LEU A 5 -17.17 -16.72 -14.52
CA LEU A 5 -16.64 -15.47 -15.07
C LEU A 5 -16.72 -14.34 -14.04
N GLY A 6 -17.84 -14.28 -13.31
CA GLY A 6 -17.99 -13.27 -12.27
C GLY A 6 -16.93 -13.41 -11.19
N CYS A 7 -16.68 -14.63 -10.74
CA CYS A 7 -15.66 -14.86 -9.72
C CYS A 7 -14.28 -14.50 -10.23
N SER A 8 -13.99 -14.87 -11.47
CA SER A 8 -12.70 -14.52 -12.06
C SER A 8 -12.48 -13.03 -12.12
N THR A 9 -13.51 -12.29 -12.48
CA THR A 9 -13.42 -10.84 -12.56
C THR A 9 -13.11 -10.24 -11.21
N ILE A 10 -13.76 -10.71 -10.16
CA ILE A 10 -13.52 -10.21 -8.81
C ILE A 10 -12.09 -10.51 -8.38
N ASN A 11 -11.64 -11.73 -8.66
CA ASN A 11 -10.31 -12.13 -8.26
C ASN A 11 -9.22 -11.38 -9.03
N SER A 12 -9.49 -11.06 -10.28
CA SER A 12 -8.47 -10.42 -11.11
C SER A 12 -8.08 -9.04 -10.61
N VAL A 13 -8.92 -8.41 -9.80
CA VAL A 13 -8.61 -7.13 -9.21
C VAL A 13 -7.36 -7.22 -8.34
N ARG A 14 -7.11 -8.40 -7.74
CA ARG A 14 -5.95 -8.61 -6.88
C ARG A 14 -5.11 -9.79 -7.32
N ASP A 15 -5.13 -10.05 -8.62
CA ASP A 15 -4.39 -11.18 -9.19
C ASP A 15 -2.89 -11.07 -8.97
N LYS A 16 -2.37 -9.89 -8.82
CA LYS A 16 -0.93 -9.68 -8.69
C LYS A 16 -0.51 -9.76 -7.24
N GLU A 17 -0.82 -10.88 -6.61
CA GLU A 17 -0.33 -11.19 -5.27
C GLU A 17 -0.71 -10.12 -4.24
N GLY A 18 -1.96 -9.67 -4.33
CA GLY A 18 -2.47 -8.70 -3.37
C GLY A 18 -2.24 -7.25 -3.75
N ALA A 19 -1.65 -6.99 -4.92
CA ALA A 19 -1.48 -5.62 -5.39
C ALA A 19 -2.80 -4.88 -5.41
N ALA A 20 -2.75 -3.58 -5.12
CA ALA A 20 -3.94 -2.76 -5.01
C ALA A 20 -3.80 -1.46 -5.78
N THR A 21 -4.90 -1.03 -6.42
CA THR A 21 -5.00 0.31 -6.99
C THR A 21 -5.16 1.33 -5.87
N ASP A 22 -5.14 2.61 -6.23
CA ASP A 22 -5.34 3.66 -5.23
C ASP A 22 -6.63 3.45 -4.44
N ALA A 23 -7.73 3.16 -5.13
CA ALA A 23 -9.01 2.97 -4.46
C ALA A 23 -9.02 1.73 -3.56
N GLU A 24 -8.44 0.65 -4.02
CA GLU A 24 -8.40 -0.58 -3.26
C GLU A 24 -7.50 -0.47 -2.03
N ALA A 25 -6.35 0.17 -2.20
CA ALA A 25 -5.43 0.38 -1.08
C ALA A 25 -6.07 1.26 -0.01
N ARG A 26 -6.82 2.28 -0.45
CA ARG A 26 -7.53 3.16 0.46
C ARG A 26 -8.53 2.40 1.31
N ASN A 27 -9.11 1.34 0.78
CA ASN A 27 -10.19 0.59 1.41
C ASN A 27 -9.78 -0.76 1.97
N VAL A 28 -8.48 -1.07 1.99
CA VAL A 28 -8.05 -2.37 2.51
C VAL A 28 -8.41 -2.48 3.99
N ALA A 29 -8.97 -3.62 4.36
CA ALA A 29 -9.36 -3.84 5.76
C ALA A 29 -8.11 -4.03 6.63
N PRO A 30 -8.10 -3.48 7.86
CA PRO A 30 -6.92 -3.63 8.72
C PRO A 30 -6.60 -5.09 9.04
N GLU A 31 -7.59 -5.98 9.01
CA GLU A 31 -7.40 -7.40 9.28
C GLU A 31 -6.85 -8.19 8.08
N ASP A 32 -6.84 -7.58 6.91
CA ASP A 32 -6.32 -8.26 5.73
C ASP A 32 -4.86 -8.63 5.98
N PRO A 33 -4.45 -9.87 5.71
CA PRO A 33 -3.05 -10.28 5.95
C PRO A 33 -2.03 -9.42 5.22
N LEU A 34 -2.43 -8.77 4.12
CA LEU A 34 -1.55 -7.90 3.35
C LEU A 34 -1.82 -6.43 3.58
N ALA A 35 -2.57 -6.08 4.63
CA ALA A 35 -2.89 -4.67 4.91
C ALA A 35 -1.63 -3.84 5.10
N ARG A 36 -0.64 -4.36 5.84
CA ARG A 36 0.57 -3.58 6.11
C ARG A 36 1.34 -3.23 4.84
N PRO A 37 1.75 -4.21 4.02
CA PRO A 37 2.47 -3.83 2.80
C PRO A 37 1.65 -2.96 1.85
N ILE A 38 0.35 -3.22 1.75
CA ILE A 38 -0.51 -2.40 0.89
C ILE A 38 -0.57 -0.96 1.40
N GLN A 39 -0.78 -0.76 2.68
CA GLN A 39 -0.91 0.59 3.23
C GLN A 39 0.41 1.35 3.21
N VAL A 40 1.53 0.69 3.53
CA VAL A 40 2.82 1.37 3.51
C VAL A 40 3.19 1.77 2.08
N ALA A 41 3.01 0.86 1.12
CA ALA A 41 3.29 1.16 -0.28
C ALA A 41 2.38 2.27 -0.82
N TRP A 42 1.11 2.21 -0.48
CA TRP A 42 0.13 3.23 -0.86
C TRP A 42 0.56 4.62 -0.36
N THR A 43 0.96 4.69 0.90
CA THR A 43 1.40 5.96 1.48
C THR A 43 2.70 6.44 0.85
N SER A 44 3.66 5.53 0.63
CA SER A 44 4.93 5.89 0.00
C SER A 44 4.72 6.45 -1.41
N ALA A 45 3.88 5.81 -2.21
CA ALA A 45 3.58 6.29 -3.56
C ALA A 45 2.95 7.67 -3.53
N ARG A 46 1.99 7.88 -2.67
CA ARG A 46 1.28 9.15 -2.57
C ARG A 46 2.19 10.24 -2.03
N ALA A 47 3.00 9.93 -1.05
CA ALA A 47 3.96 10.90 -0.51
C ALA A 47 4.98 11.31 -1.56
N THR A 48 5.46 10.36 -2.35
CA THR A 48 6.38 10.65 -3.44
C THR A 48 5.72 11.57 -4.46
N HIS A 49 4.50 11.24 -4.85
CA HIS A 49 3.75 12.03 -5.82
C HIS A 49 3.51 13.46 -5.32
N CYS A 50 3.25 13.60 -4.03
CA CYS A 50 2.96 14.91 -3.45
C CYS A 50 4.19 15.67 -2.98
N GLY A 51 5.38 15.18 -3.32
CA GLY A 51 6.61 15.94 -3.08
C GLY A 51 7.16 15.90 -1.68
N PHE A 52 6.76 14.92 -0.87
CA PHE A 52 7.32 14.77 0.47
C PHE A 52 8.81 14.41 0.38
N ILE A 53 9.59 14.92 1.32
CA ILE A 53 11.03 14.67 1.38
C ILE A 53 11.26 13.46 2.29
N PHE A 54 11.60 12.33 1.70
CA PHE A 54 11.95 11.11 2.43
C PHE A 54 12.62 10.15 1.44
N ASN A 55 13.12 9.03 1.94
CA ASN A 55 13.76 8.02 1.10
C ASN A 55 12.82 6.81 0.96
N PRO A 56 12.10 6.68 -0.16
CA PRO A 56 11.17 5.57 -0.35
C PRO A 56 11.84 4.19 -0.30
N ASP A 57 13.05 4.08 -0.81
CA ASP A 57 13.77 2.81 -0.80
C ASP A 57 14.16 2.39 0.61
N GLN A 58 14.54 3.37 1.43
CA GLN A 58 14.89 3.09 2.83
C GLN A 58 13.63 2.69 3.61
N LEU A 59 12.52 3.35 3.35
CA LEU A 59 11.26 2.98 3.99
C LEU A 59 10.90 1.54 3.66
N ARG A 60 11.02 1.16 2.38
CA ARG A 60 10.75 -0.21 1.96
C ARG A 60 11.67 -1.20 2.68
N ALA A 61 12.96 -0.92 2.70
CA ALA A 61 13.93 -1.81 3.33
C ALA A 61 13.65 -1.98 4.82
N ASN A 62 13.34 -0.89 5.50
CA ASN A 62 13.04 -0.95 6.94
C ASN A 62 11.76 -1.73 7.20
N PHE A 63 10.75 -1.54 6.35
CA PHE A 63 9.50 -2.27 6.48
C PHE A 63 9.73 -3.77 6.28
N MET A 64 10.47 -4.15 5.24
CA MET A 64 10.74 -5.56 4.98
C MET A 64 11.52 -6.20 6.12
N ALA A 65 12.50 -5.49 6.68
CA ALA A 65 13.26 -5.99 7.83
C ALA A 65 12.35 -6.22 9.03
N ALA A 66 11.40 -5.32 9.27
CA ALA A 66 10.46 -5.49 10.37
C ALA A 66 9.58 -6.71 10.17
N GLU A 67 9.16 -6.97 8.93
CA GLU A 67 8.32 -8.14 8.64
C GLU A 67 9.09 -9.45 8.83
N VAL A 68 10.37 -9.46 8.47
CA VAL A 68 11.22 -10.63 8.73
C VAL A 68 11.32 -10.86 10.24
N GLN A 69 11.54 -9.81 11.00
CA GLN A 69 11.65 -9.92 12.45
C GLN A 69 10.34 -10.33 13.11
N ALA A 70 9.23 -10.03 12.49
CA ALA A 70 7.92 -10.45 12.99
C ALA A 70 7.68 -11.95 12.81
N GLY A 71 8.60 -12.66 12.15
CA GLY A 71 8.51 -14.10 12.03
C GLY A 71 7.90 -14.61 10.74
N ASN A 72 7.74 -13.76 9.74
CA ASN A 72 7.20 -14.20 8.46
C ASN A 72 8.15 -15.20 7.78
N THR A 73 7.56 -16.25 7.22
CA THR A 73 8.33 -17.24 6.47
C THR A 73 8.80 -16.66 5.14
N PRO A 74 9.80 -17.32 4.48
CA PRO A 74 10.20 -16.86 3.14
C PRO A 74 9.04 -16.78 2.15
N GLU A 75 8.09 -17.72 2.22
CA GLU A 75 6.92 -17.66 1.34
C GLU A 75 6.04 -16.47 1.65
N GLN A 76 5.83 -16.18 2.93
CA GLN A 76 5.06 -15.02 3.34
C GLN A 76 5.76 -13.73 2.92
N MET A 77 7.09 -13.69 3.07
CA MET A 77 7.85 -12.52 2.66
C MET A 77 7.73 -12.27 1.16
N GLN A 78 7.71 -13.34 0.36
CA GLN A 78 7.54 -13.18 -1.08
C GLN A 78 6.21 -12.50 -1.41
N LYS A 79 5.13 -12.92 -0.75
CA LYS A 79 3.82 -12.30 -0.96
C LYS A 79 3.80 -10.86 -0.48
N ILE A 80 4.45 -10.59 0.64
CA ILE A 80 4.52 -9.23 1.19
C ILE A 80 5.28 -8.31 0.24
N GLU A 81 6.42 -8.77 -0.30
CA GLU A 81 7.19 -7.98 -1.24
C GLU A 81 6.41 -7.71 -2.53
N GLN A 82 5.73 -8.71 -3.03
CA GLN A 82 4.94 -8.55 -4.25
C GLN A 82 3.78 -7.58 -4.03
N ALA A 83 3.09 -7.72 -2.90
CA ALA A 83 1.99 -6.80 -2.57
C ALA A 83 2.49 -5.37 -2.46
N TYR A 84 3.65 -5.18 -1.82
CA TYR A 84 4.25 -3.86 -1.68
C TYR A 84 4.58 -3.25 -3.03
N ASP A 85 5.37 -3.98 -3.82
CA ASP A 85 5.90 -3.43 -5.06
C ASP A 85 4.81 -3.21 -6.12
N TYR A 86 3.90 -4.17 -6.25
CA TYR A 86 2.81 -4.01 -7.21
C TYR A 86 1.84 -2.90 -6.79
N THR A 87 1.59 -2.76 -5.49
CA THR A 87 0.75 -1.67 -5.00
C THR A 87 1.42 -0.32 -5.27
N LEU A 88 2.71 -0.22 -4.99
CA LEU A 88 3.46 1.01 -5.24
C LEU A 88 3.32 1.42 -6.70
N ASP A 89 3.59 0.50 -7.61
CA ASP A 89 3.53 0.78 -9.05
C ASP A 89 2.11 1.10 -9.50
N SER A 90 1.14 0.36 -9.01
CA SER A 90 -0.26 0.54 -9.39
C SER A 90 -0.79 1.89 -8.93
N VAL A 91 -0.49 2.27 -7.70
CA VAL A 91 -0.94 3.55 -7.16
C VAL A 91 -0.28 4.69 -7.92
N MET A 92 1.03 4.61 -8.14
CA MET A 92 1.74 5.65 -8.91
C MET A 92 1.12 5.82 -10.29
N ALA A 93 0.84 4.71 -10.98
CA ALA A 93 0.24 4.77 -12.31
C ALA A 93 -1.15 5.39 -12.28
N THR A 94 -1.90 5.15 -11.22
CA THR A 94 -3.27 5.65 -11.09
C THR A 94 -3.32 7.16 -10.84
N ILE A 95 -2.39 7.68 -10.04
CA ILE A 95 -2.47 9.07 -9.59
C ILE A 95 -1.55 10.02 -10.35
N LYS A 96 -0.64 9.51 -11.17
CA LYS A 96 0.41 10.33 -11.77
C LYS A 96 -0.09 11.52 -12.56
N ASP A 97 -1.25 11.40 -13.21
CA ASP A 97 -1.80 12.47 -14.02
C ASP A 97 -2.87 13.29 -13.32
N ASN A 98 -3.10 13.00 -12.05
CA ASN A 98 -4.14 13.69 -11.28
C ASN A 98 -3.52 14.89 -10.58
N LEU A 99 -3.63 16.06 -11.21
CA LEU A 99 -3.01 17.28 -10.70
C LEU A 99 -3.62 17.75 -9.39
N GLY A 100 -4.87 17.40 -9.14
CA GLY A 100 -5.55 17.79 -7.90
C GLY A 100 -5.45 16.76 -6.80
N TYR A 101 -4.66 15.73 -6.99
CA TYR A 101 -4.60 14.64 -6.02
C TYR A 101 -4.14 15.11 -4.64
N CYS A 102 -3.18 16.03 -4.61
CA CYS A 102 -2.54 16.44 -3.37
C CYS A 102 -3.28 17.58 -2.70
N SER A 103 -4.55 17.35 -2.39
CA SER A 103 -5.36 18.31 -1.66
C SER A 103 -4.80 18.50 -0.25
N LYS A 104 -5.25 19.57 0.41
CA LYS A 104 -4.80 19.85 1.77
C LYS A 104 -5.15 18.71 2.72
N GLU A 105 -6.37 18.20 2.62
CA GLU A 105 -6.84 17.11 3.47
C GLU A 105 -6.05 15.84 3.21
N ARG A 106 -5.84 15.53 1.93
CA ARG A 106 -5.11 14.31 1.57
C ARG A 106 -3.65 14.40 1.99
N THR A 107 -3.05 15.56 1.80
CA THR A 107 -1.65 15.78 2.21
C THR A 107 -1.49 15.62 3.71
N ALA A 108 -2.44 16.13 4.50
CA ALA A 108 -2.39 15.98 5.95
C ALA A 108 -2.50 14.50 6.36
N ALA A 109 -3.37 13.74 5.70
CA ALA A 109 -3.52 12.32 5.99
C ALA A 109 -2.25 11.54 5.62
N ILE A 110 -1.67 11.87 4.47
CA ILE A 110 -0.41 11.24 4.04
C ILE A 110 0.69 11.51 5.06
N ARG A 111 0.83 12.74 5.50
CA ARG A 111 1.87 13.12 6.47
C ARG A 111 1.73 12.34 7.77
N LYS A 112 0.51 12.19 8.24
CA LYS A 112 0.26 11.46 9.47
C LYS A 112 0.73 10.01 9.38
N ASP A 113 0.35 9.34 8.30
CA ASP A 113 0.72 7.94 8.13
C ASP A 113 2.20 7.78 7.81
N LEU A 114 2.75 8.65 6.96
CA LEU A 114 4.17 8.59 6.64
C LEU A 114 5.02 8.75 7.90
N ASN A 115 4.67 9.68 8.76
CA ASN A 115 5.43 9.90 9.99
C ASN A 115 5.43 8.65 10.88
N ARG A 116 4.30 7.95 10.96
CA ARG A 116 4.24 6.70 11.72
C ARG A 116 5.17 5.65 11.12
N TYR A 117 5.12 5.50 9.81
CA TYR A 117 5.94 4.50 9.14
C TYR A 117 7.43 4.82 9.26
N LEU A 118 7.79 6.09 9.14
CA LEU A 118 9.20 6.48 9.30
C LEU A 118 9.69 6.25 10.73
N ALA A 119 8.79 6.22 11.68
CA ALA A 119 9.11 5.91 13.08
C ALA A 119 9.08 4.41 13.37
N GLY A 120 8.77 3.58 12.38
CA GLY A 120 8.74 2.14 12.56
C GLY A 120 7.40 1.57 13.01
N ASP A 121 6.36 2.38 13.04
CA ASP A 121 5.01 1.92 13.40
C ASP A 121 4.23 1.63 12.13
N TYR A 122 4.13 0.36 11.79
CA TYR A 122 3.44 -0.10 10.56
C TYR A 122 2.05 -0.65 10.86
N THR A 123 1.48 -0.31 11.99
CA THR A 123 0.14 -0.77 12.37
C THR A 123 -0.89 -0.32 11.32
N PRO A 124 -1.73 -1.25 10.85
CA PRO A 124 -2.73 -0.88 9.84
C PRO A 124 -3.72 0.14 10.35
N SER A 125 -4.06 1.09 9.48
CA SER A 125 -5.09 2.08 9.76
C SER A 125 -6.47 1.52 9.49
N ALA A 126 -7.45 1.95 10.30
CA ALA A 126 -8.83 1.48 10.17
C ALA A 126 -9.66 2.41 9.30
N GLY A 127 -9.07 2.97 8.26
CA GLY A 127 -9.84 3.81 7.35
C GLY A 127 -9.67 5.31 7.56
N ALA A 128 -8.97 5.70 8.60
CA ALA A 128 -8.74 7.11 8.85
C ALA A 128 -7.87 7.69 7.72
N GLY A 129 -8.26 8.87 7.26
CA GLY A 129 -7.50 9.55 6.22
C GLY A 129 -7.77 9.05 4.82
N ARG A 130 -8.78 8.25 4.65
CA ARG A 130 -9.12 7.67 3.34
C ARG A 130 -10.18 8.43 2.61
#